data_f126fb12afc3139744004529dab39f9f
#
_entry.id   f126fb12afc3139744004529dab39f9f
#
_cell.length_a   1.000
_cell.length_b   1.000
_cell.length_c   1.000
_cell.angle_alpha   90.00
_cell.angle_beta   90.00
_cell.angle_gamma   90.00
#
_symmetry.space_group_name_H-M   'P 1'
#
loop_
_entity.id
_entity.type
_entity.pdbx_description
1 polymer ?
#
loop_
_entity_poly.entity_id
_entity_poly.type
_entity_poly.pdbx_seq_one_letter_code
_entity_poly.pdbx_strand_id
1 'polypeptide(L)'
;MRVLLIDHGCCDPPHARVHAFRAALESLGITAAVCGPSSVPGLERQPHGMHGIHLHDIAAASRPFLAAVRDGGPEALLAAVADVPARLLGLVRETARQMIAEAADAIFPDVIFVMHAGILTDLAVETGAPVVVHVSAADLDAAARRPSLERLVTAAIGSSEVVVAADDAVAAALRGPWLGSEADATGRCETWAIDATAAERIAAACGRALASRRGE
;
A
#
# COMPACT_ATOMS: atom_id res chain seq x y z
N MET A 1 -2.22 -11.54 -15.86
CA MET A 1 -1.74 -10.42 -15.03
C MET A 1 -1.48 -10.91 -13.62
N ARG A 2 -0.34 -10.54 -13.04
CA ARG A 2 0.06 -10.84 -11.66
C ARG A 2 0.06 -9.54 -10.87
N VAL A 3 -0.64 -9.50 -9.76
CA VAL A 3 -0.80 -8.33 -8.91
C VAL A 3 -0.26 -8.61 -7.51
N LEU A 4 0.62 -7.75 -7.02
CA LEU A 4 1.01 -7.72 -5.62
C LEU A 4 0.16 -6.67 -4.90
N LEU A 5 -0.67 -7.10 -3.97
CA LEU A 5 -1.45 -6.23 -3.10
C LEU A 5 -0.60 -5.87 -1.88
N ILE A 6 -0.36 -4.58 -1.64
CA ILE A 6 0.31 -4.10 -0.42
C ILE A 6 -0.71 -3.40 0.47
N ASP A 7 -0.87 -3.90 1.67
CA ASP A 7 -1.72 -3.29 2.70
C ASP A 7 -0.87 -2.77 3.87
N HIS A 8 -1.32 -1.68 4.50
CA HIS A 8 -0.74 -1.16 5.72
C HIS A 8 -1.37 -1.78 6.98
N GLY A 9 -2.49 -2.48 6.85
CA GLY A 9 -3.11 -3.25 7.93
C GLY A 9 -2.42 -4.59 8.15
N CYS A 10 -2.65 -5.19 9.32
CA CYS A 10 -2.19 -6.56 9.57
C CYS A 10 -2.77 -7.51 8.52
N CYS A 11 -1.92 -8.26 7.84
CA CYS A 11 -2.32 -9.17 6.77
C CYS A 11 -2.48 -10.63 7.23
N ASP A 12 -2.45 -10.89 8.53
CA ASP A 12 -2.60 -12.24 9.07
C ASP A 12 -4.03 -12.77 8.85
N PRO A 13 -4.20 -13.99 8.31
CA PRO A 13 -5.53 -14.58 8.15
C PRO A 13 -6.16 -14.90 9.54
N PRO A 14 -7.50 -15.01 9.60
CA PRO A 14 -8.46 -14.96 8.50
C PRO A 14 -9.13 -13.59 8.29
N HIS A 15 -8.78 -12.58 9.07
CA HIS A 15 -9.59 -11.36 9.22
C HIS A 15 -9.15 -10.20 8.34
N ALA A 16 -8.00 -10.28 7.71
CA ALA A 16 -7.51 -9.18 6.90
C ALA A 16 -8.34 -9.02 5.62
N ARG A 17 -8.94 -7.83 5.48
CA ARG A 17 -9.76 -7.43 4.33
C ARG A 17 -9.04 -7.66 2.98
N VAL A 18 -7.74 -7.52 2.95
CA VAL A 18 -6.91 -7.71 1.76
C VAL A 18 -7.04 -9.11 1.15
N HIS A 19 -7.30 -10.14 1.97
CA HIS A 19 -7.52 -11.50 1.46
C HIS A 19 -8.83 -11.67 0.68
N ALA A 20 -9.87 -10.90 1.04
CA ALA A 20 -11.11 -10.87 0.26
C ALA A 20 -10.86 -10.27 -1.14
N PHE A 21 -10.06 -9.22 -1.23
CA PHE A 21 -9.68 -8.63 -2.52
C PHE A 21 -8.80 -9.58 -3.32
N ARG A 22 -7.84 -10.25 -2.69
CA ARG A 22 -7.05 -11.28 -3.33
C ARG A 22 -7.94 -12.35 -3.95
N ALA A 23 -8.84 -12.96 -3.17
CA ALA A 23 -9.74 -14.00 -3.64
C ALA A 23 -10.65 -13.50 -4.78
N ALA A 24 -11.14 -12.26 -4.71
CA ALA A 24 -11.94 -11.65 -5.76
C ALA A 24 -11.14 -11.43 -7.05
N LEU A 25 -9.88 -10.99 -6.98
CA LEU A 25 -9.01 -10.89 -8.15
C LEU A 25 -8.71 -12.26 -8.77
N GLU A 26 -8.46 -13.26 -7.92
CA GLU A 26 -8.25 -14.66 -8.37
C GLU A 26 -9.49 -15.18 -9.11
N SER A 27 -10.72 -14.83 -8.68
CA SER A 27 -11.96 -15.19 -9.38
C SER A 27 -12.10 -14.55 -10.77
N LEU A 28 -11.40 -13.43 -11.01
CA LEU A 28 -11.29 -12.77 -12.31
C LEU A 28 -10.12 -13.32 -13.17
N GLY A 29 -9.47 -14.41 -12.73
CA GLY A 29 -8.34 -15.01 -13.45
C GLY A 29 -7.02 -14.22 -13.29
N ILE A 30 -6.92 -13.36 -12.28
CA ILE A 30 -5.72 -12.57 -11.96
C ILE A 30 -4.97 -13.29 -10.83
N THR A 31 -3.70 -13.60 -11.05
CA THR A 31 -2.85 -14.12 -9.97
C THR A 31 -2.54 -13.00 -8.99
N ALA A 32 -2.94 -13.17 -7.73
CA ALA A 32 -2.74 -12.13 -6.73
C ALA A 32 -2.00 -12.66 -5.50
N ALA A 33 -1.11 -11.85 -4.95
CA ALA A 33 -0.45 -12.08 -3.68
C ALA A 33 -0.57 -10.86 -2.78
N VAL A 34 -0.33 -11.06 -1.49
CA VAL A 34 -0.48 -10.04 -0.45
C VAL A 34 0.85 -9.82 0.24
N CYS A 35 1.22 -8.55 0.47
CA CYS A 35 2.32 -8.16 1.33
C CYS A 35 1.84 -7.09 2.32
N GLY A 36 2.16 -7.27 3.59
CA GLY A 36 1.78 -6.30 4.63
C GLY A 36 2.27 -6.71 6.01
N PRO A 37 2.08 -5.86 7.04
CA PRO A 37 2.45 -6.16 8.41
C PRO A 37 1.87 -7.49 8.90
N SER A 38 2.70 -8.28 9.58
CA SER A 38 2.30 -9.54 10.19
C SER A 38 2.60 -9.51 11.69
N SER A 39 1.67 -9.99 12.50
CA SER A 39 1.84 -10.17 13.94
C SER A 39 2.39 -11.56 14.30
N VAL A 40 2.44 -12.48 13.35
CA VAL A 40 2.93 -13.85 13.56
C VAL A 40 4.45 -13.87 13.48
N PRO A 41 5.17 -14.26 14.52
CA PRO A 41 6.61 -14.43 14.46
C PRO A 41 6.98 -15.66 13.61
N GLY A 42 7.85 -15.46 12.62
CA GLY A 42 8.45 -16.54 11.83
C GLY A 42 7.74 -16.87 10.52
N LEU A 43 8.57 -17.17 9.54
CA LEU A 43 8.18 -17.46 8.14
C LEU A 43 7.53 -18.84 7.94
N GLU A 44 7.51 -19.69 8.93
CA GLU A 44 7.34 -21.14 8.73
C GLU A 44 5.94 -21.59 8.28
N ARG A 45 4.92 -20.72 8.30
CA ARG A 45 3.55 -21.12 7.93
C ARG A 45 2.70 -20.00 7.31
N GLN A 46 3.28 -19.15 6.49
CA GLN A 46 2.43 -18.22 5.76
C GLN A 46 1.65 -18.93 4.65
N PRO A 47 0.35 -18.65 4.49
CA PRO A 47 -0.43 -19.17 3.37
C PRO A 47 0.23 -18.83 2.04
N HIS A 48 0.12 -19.71 1.05
CA HIS A 48 0.65 -19.45 -0.28
C HIS A 48 0.18 -18.10 -0.83
N GLY A 49 1.11 -17.32 -1.34
CA GLY A 49 0.83 -15.97 -1.86
C GLY A 49 0.65 -14.89 -0.79
N MET A 50 1.11 -15.10 0.44
CA MET A 50 1.20 -14.11 1.50
C MET A 50 2.66 -13.87 1.87
N HIS A 51 3.03 -12.59 1.99
CA HIS A 51 4.36 -12.13 2.38
C HIS A 51 4.22 -11.17 3.57
N GLY A 52 4.46 -11.65 4.77
CA GLY A 52 4.31 -10.86 6.00
C GLY A 52 5.54 -10.00 6.29
N ILE A 53 5.32 -8.73 6.55
CA ILE A 53 6.34 -7.84 7.10
C ILE A 53 6.38 -8.04 8.60
N HIS A 54 7.40 -8.76 9.10
CA HIS A 54 7.53 -9.13 10.50
C HIS A 54 7.98 -7.94 11.35
N LEU A 55 7.02 -7.16 11.84
CA LEU A 55 7.28 -5.97 12.64
C LEU A 55 7.19 -6.20 14.15
N HIS A 56 6.83 -7.40 14.61
CA HIS A 56 6.55 -7.68 16.02
C HIS A 56 7.69 -7.25 16.96
N ASP A 57 8.92 -7.64 16.67
CA ASP A 57 10.07 -7.34 17.53
C ASP A 57 10.43 -5.84 17.53
N ILE A 58 10.25 -5.20 16.38
CA ILE A 58 10.45 -3.75 16.23
C ILE A 58 9.33 -3.00 16.96
N ALA A 59 8.09 -3.45 16.78
CA ALA A 59 6.91 -2.85 17.39
C ALA A 59 6.91 -2.97 18.92
N ALA A 60 7.53 -4.02 19.48
CA ALA A 60 7.64 -4.19 20.92
C ALA A 60 8.35 -3.02 21.64
N ALA A 61 9.15 -2.23 20.91
CA ALA A 61 9.77 -1.01 21.44
C ALA A 61 8.79 0.14 21.70
N SER A 62 7.57 0.07 21.14
CA SER A 62 6.51 1.08 21.33
C SER A 62 5.15 0.39 21.48
N ARG A 63 4.55 0.50 22.68
CA ARG A 63 3.23 -0.11 22.94
C ARG A 63 2.13 0.32 21.95
N PRO A 64 1.97 1.62 21.64
CA PRO A 64 0.97 2.05 20.66
C PRO A 64 1.22 1.45 19.28
N PHE A 65 2.48 1.38 18.84
CA PHE A 65 2.83 0.80 17.55
C PHE A 65 2.60 -0.72 17.53
N LEU A 66 2.94 -1.44 18.61
CA LEU A 66 2.68 -2.86 18.74
C LEU A 66 1.16 -3.16 18.67
N ALA A 67 0.34 -2.38 19.37
CA ALA A 67 -1.11 -2.53 19.30
C ALA A 67 -1.65 -2.28 17.89
N ALA A 68 -1.15 -1.25 17.20
CA ALA A 68 -1.53 -0.96 15.83
C ALA A 68 -1.16 -2.08 14.85
N VAL A 69 0.01 -2.70 15.02
CA VAL A 69 0.46 -3.84 14.19
C VAL A 69 -0.38 -5.10 14.44
N ARG A 70 -0.76 -5.38 15.70
CA ARG A 70 -1.46 -6.61 16.07
C ARG A 70 -2.97 -6.55 15.84
N ASP A 71 -3.56 -5.46 16.26
CA ASP A 71 -5.02 -5.36 16.45
C ASP A 71 -5.62 -4.23 15.60
N GLY A 72 -4.75 -3.42 14.96
CA GLY A 72 -5.14 -2.24 14.22
C GLY A 72 -5.38 -2.50 12.73
N GLY A 73 -6.33 -1.77 12.17
CA GLY A 73 -6.43 -1.62 10.72
C GLY A 73 -5.34 -0.70 10.16
N PRO A 74 -5.33 -0.50 8.84
CA PRO A 74 -4.32 0.33 8.16
C PRO A 74 -4.26 1.76 8.71
N GLU A 75 -5.39 2.35 9.04
CA GLU A 75 -5.47 3.70 9.62
C GLU A 75 -4.78 3.80 10.99
N ALA A 76 -4.94 2.76 11.83
CA ALA A 76 -4.28 2.71 13.13
C ALA A 76 -2.76 2.60 12.99
N LEU A 77 -2.28 1.80 12.04
CA LEU A 77 -0.85 1.71 11.76
C LEU A 77 -0.29 3.03 11.24
N LEU A 78 -0.96 3.66 10.28
CA LEU A 78 -0.54 4.94 9.71
C LEU A 78 -0.50 6.04 10.78
N ALA A 79 -1.51 6.10 11.64
CA ALA A 79 -1.52 7.02 12.78
C ALA A 79 -0.37 6.75 13.76
N ALA A 80 -0.16 5.49 14.13
CA ALA A 80 0.93 5.10 15.04
C ALA A 80 2.31 5.39 14.46
N VAL A 81 2.52 5.17 13.16
CA VAL A 81 3.76 5.46 12.45
C VAL A 81 4.12 6.93 12.47
N ALA A 82 3.11 7.83 12.42
CA ALA A 82 3.36 9.26 12.50
C ALA A 82 4.05 9.66 13.82
N ASP A 83 3.81 8.93 14.89
CA ASP A 83 4.28 9.23 16.24
C ASP A 83 5.52 8.41 16.67
N VAL A 84 5.96 7.41 15.88
CA VAL A 84 7.15 6.61 16.24
C VAL A 84 8.46 7.43 16.15
N PRO A 85 9.44 7.17 17.04
CA PRO A 85 10.76 7.76 16.92
C PRO A 85 11.41 7.46 15.55
N ALA A 86 12.19 8.42 15.03
CA ALA A 86 12.80 8.30 13.69
C ALA A 86 13.65 7.03 13.53
N ARG A 87 14.37 6.61 14.60
CA ARG A 87 15.16 5.37 14.59
C ARG A 87 14.28 4.15 14.40
N LEU A 88 13.16 4.10 15.09
CA LEU A 88 12.21 2.98 15.00
C LEU A 88 11.56 2.95 13.60
N LEU A 89 11.17 4.12 13.09
CA LEU A 89 10.66 4.23 11.72
C LEU A 89 11.68 3.74 10.68
N GLY A 90 12.96 4.04 10.87
CA GLY A 90 14.03 3.53 10.00
C GLY A 90 14.09 2.01 9.98
N LEU A 91 14.01 1.35 11.15
CA LEU A 91 13.99 -0.11 11.23
C LEU A 91 12.74 -0.71 10.59
N VAL A 92 11.56 -0.13 10.84
CA VAL A 92 10.31 -0.56 10.22
C VAL A 92 10.41 -0.51 8.69
N ARG A 93 10.93 0.59 8.16
CA ARG A 93 11.06 0.77 6.71
C ARG A 93 12.09 -0.18 6.09
N GLU A 94 13.21 -0.42 6.78
CA GLU A 94 14.22 -1.36 6.28
C GLU A 94 13.69 -2.79 6.22
N THR A 95 13.01 -3.25 7.27
CA THR A 95 12.34 -4.56 7.27
C THR A 95 11.28 -4.65 6.18
N ALA A 96 10.47 -3.59 6.02
CA ALA A 96 9.45 -3.55 4.98
C ALA A 96 10.05 -3.57 3.57
N ARG A 97 11.13 -2.82 3.33
CA ARG A 97 11.85 -2.81 2.04
C ARG A 97 12.31 -4.20 1.65
N GLN A 98 12.97 -4.90 2.56
CA GLN A 98 13.44 -6.27 2.32
C GLN A 98 12.28 -7.19 1.97
N MET A 99 11.21 -7.20 2.75
CA MET A 99 10.07 -8.09 2.51
C MET A 99 9.29 -7.78 1.24
N ILE A 100 9.14 -6.50 0.89
CA ILE A 100 8.50 -6.09 -0.37
C ILE A 100 9.37 -6.52 -1.57
N ALA A 101 10.68 -6.35 -1.48
CA ALA A 101 11.61 -6.81 -2.52
C ALA A 101 11.54 -8.34 -2.69
N GLU A 102 11.59 -9.11 -1.59
CA GLU A 102 11.45 -10.56 -1.61
C GLU A 102 10.10 -11.01 -2.20
N ALA A 103 9.01 -10.32 -1.85
CA ALA A 103 7.69 -10.58 -2.42
C ALA A 103 7.65 -10.29 -3.92
N ALA A 104 8.23 -9.19 -4.36
CA ALA A 104 8.32 -8.82 -5.77
C ALA A 104 9.18 -9.84 -6.55
N ASP A 105 10.30 -10.27 -6.00
CA ASP A 105 11.17 -11.29 -6.61
C ASP A 105 10.50 -12.66 -6.69
N ALA A 106 9.68 -13.02 -5.71
CA ALA A 106 8.97 -14.31 -5.70
C ALA A 106 7.82 -14.37 -6.71
N ILE A 107 7.14 -13.24 -6.95
CA ILE A 107 5.90 -13.17 -7.73
C ILE A 107 6.14 -12.63 -9.13
N PHE A 108 7.16 -11.80 -9.30
CA PHE A 108 7.37 -11.00 -10.53
C PHE A 108 6.08 -10.27 -10.92
N PRO A 109 5.57 -9.35 -10.09
CA PRO A 109 4.29 -8.71 -10.32
C PRO A 109 4.34 -7.88 -11.60
N ASP A 110 3.28 -7.96 -12.40
CA ASP A 110 3.09 -7.07 -13.53
C ASP A 110 2.72 -5.65 -13.04
N VAL A 111 2.01 -5.56 -11.89
CA VAL A 111 1.62 -4.31 -11.22
C VAL A 111 1.57 -4.53 -9.70
N ILE A 112 1.90 -3.49 -8.95
CA ILE A 112 1.69 -3.43 -7.50
C ILE A 112 0.51 -2.51 -7.21
N PHE A 113 -0.48 -3.00 -6.46
CA PHE A 113 -1.58 -2.21 -5.95
C PHE A 113 -1.39 -1.94 -4.45
N VAL A 114 -1.17 -0.68 -4.09
CA VAL A 114 -1.01 -0.25 -2.70
C VAL A 114 -2.34 0.28 -2.18
N MET A 115 -2.90 -0.37 -1.15
CA MET A 115 -4.24 -0.10 -0.65
C MET A 115 -4.35 1.20 0.18
N HIS A 116 -3.23 1.76 0.61
CA HIS A 116 -3.13 2.99 1.39
C HIS A 116 -1.86 3.76 1.07
N ALA A 117 -1.94 5.07 0.91
CA ALA A 117 -0.76 5.91 0.73
C ALA A 117 -0.04 6.12 2.08
N GLY A 118 1.09 5.45 2.28
CA GLY A 118 1.83 5.47 3.53
C GLY A 118 3.29 5.09 3.38
N ILE A 119 3.86 4.55 4.46
CA ILE A 119 5.29 4.22 4.56
C ILE A 119 5.74 3.06 3.66
N LEU A 120 4.80 2.31 3.06
CA LEU A 120 5.10 1.20 2.16
C LEU A 120 5.01 1.60 0.68
N THR A 121 4.42 2.77 0.37
CA THR A 121 4.12 3.18 -1.00
C THR A 121 5.39 3.49 -1.80
N ASP A 122 6.30 4.24 -1.24
CA ASP A 122 7.59 4.55 -1.89
C ASP A 122 8.47 3.31 -2.03
N LEU A 123 8.38 2.37 -1.08
CA LEU A 123 9.06 1.07 -1.18
C LEU A 123 8.49 0.20 -2.31
N ALA A 124 7.19 0.29 -2.56
CA ALA A 124 6.58 -0.34 -3.72
C ALA A 124 7.13 0.25 -5.03
N VAL A 125 7.26 1.58 -5.11
CA VAL A 125 7.85 2.28 -6.27
C VAL A 125 9.31 1.87 -6.48
N GLU A 126 10.10 1.69 -5.42
CA GLU A 126 11.51 1.24 -5.48
C GLU A 126 11.68 -0.11 -6.18
N THR A 127 10.66 -0.97 -6.23
CA THR A 127 10.73 -2.27 -6.93
C THR A 127 10.85 -2.14 -8.44
N GLY A 128 10.48 -1.00 -9.01
CA GLY A 128 10.46 -0.75 -10.43
C GLY A 128 9.22 -1.30 -11.17
N ALA A 129 8.33 -2.04 -10.52
CA ALA A 129 7.04 -2.41 -11.10
C ALA A 129 6.09 -1.21 -11.16
N PRO A 130 5.15 -1.14 -12.13
CA PRO A 130 4.10 -0.13 -12.15
C PRO A 130 3.30 -0.14 -10.86
N VAL A 131 3.02 1.04 -10.28
CA VAL A 131 2.31 1.18 -9.02
C VAL A 131 0.97 1.88 -9.21
N VAL A 132 -0.07 1.27 -8.66
CA VAL A 132 -1.38 1.89 -8.44
C VAL A 132 -1.51 2.13 -6.94
N VAL A 133 -1.79 3.35 -6.53
CA VAL A 133 -1.98 3.70 -5.11
C VAL A 133 -3.38 4.19 -4.84
N HIS A 134 -4.05 3.60 -3.85
CA HIS A 134 -5.30 4.13 -3.31
C HIS A 134 -5.00 5.07 -2.14
N VAL A 135 -5.68 6.20 -2.11
CA VAL A 135 -5.47 7.27 -1.12
C VAL A 135 -6.79 7.60 -0.44
N SER A 136 -6.79 7.58 0.88
CA SER A 136 -7.90 8.02 1.73
C SER A 136 -7.59 9.30 2.47
N ALA A 137 -8.59 9.94 3.08
CA ALA A 137 -8.39 11.10 3.94
C ALA A 137 -7.47 10.78 5.13
N ALA A 138 -7.62 9.59 5.72
CA ALA A 138 -6.79 9.14 6.83
C ALA A 138 -5.31 9.03 6.45
N ASP A 139 -5.01 8.64 5.21
CA ASP A 139 -3.63 8.55 4.71
C ASP A 139 -2.98 9.96 4.64
N LEU A 140 -3.72 10.93 4.10
CA LEU A 140 -3.25 12.32 4.00
C LEU A 140 -3.08 12.97 5.38
N ASP A 141 -4.04 12.74 6.28
CA ASP A 141 -3.98 13.23 7.66
C ASP A 141 -2.78 12.65 8.43
N ALA A 142 -2.54 11.34 8.29
CA ALA A 142 -1.40 10.69 8.91
C ALA A 142 -0.07 11.21 8.34
N ALA A 143 0.02 11.41 7.04
CA ALA A 143 1.21 11.93 6.39
C ALA A 143 1.50 13.38 6.83
N ALA A 144 0.48 14.24 6.89
CA ALA A 144 0.60 15.65 7.28
C ALA A 144 1.08 15.86 8.72
N ARG A 145 0.91 14.87 9.61
CA ARG A 145 1.38 14.93 11.01
C ARG A 145 2.90 14.97 11.14
N ARG A 146 3.64 14.56 10.10
CA ARG A 146 5.10 14.47 10.12
C ARG A 146 5.72 14.87 8.79
N PRO A 147 6.47 15.98 8.73
CA PRO A 147 7.01 16.48 7.46
C PRO A 147 7.87 15.49 6.66
N SER A 148 8.56 14.56 7.35
CA SER A 148 9.32 13.52 6.66
C SER A 148 8.42 12.48 6.01
N LEU A 149 7.29 12.13 6.62
CA LEU A 149 6.27 11.22 6.05
C LEU A 149 5.54 11.90 4.89
N GLU A 150 5.15 13.14 5.06
CA GLU A 150 4.50 13.93 4.01
C GLU A 150 5.33 13.94 2.72
N ARG A 151 6.63 14.23 2.83
CA ARG A 151 7.53 14.21 1.66
C ARG A 151 7.62 12.83 1.01
N LEU A 152 7.71 11.76 1.80
CA LEU A 152 7.77 10.39 1.28
C LEU A 152 6.49 10.01 0.55
N VAL A 153 5.34 10.30 1.15
CA VAL A 153 4.02 9.99 0.57
C VAL A 153 3.78 10.82 -0.68
N THR A 154 4.11 12.12 -0.65
CA THR A 154 4.01 12.99 -1.84
C THR A 154 4.85 12.47 -3.00
N ALA A 155 6.11 12.13 -2.74
CA ALA A 155 7.00 11.59 -3.78
C ALA A 155 6.49 10.26 -4.34
N ALA A 156 5.97 9.38 -3.48
CA ALA A 156 5.43 8.09 -3.87
C ALA A 156 4.15 8.22 -4.71
N ILE A 157 3.22 9.09 -4.30
CA ILE A 157 2.00 9.41 -5.08
C ILE A 157 2.40 9.99 -6.44
N GLY A 158 3.34 10.94 -6.46
CA GLY A 158 3.85 11.55 -7.69
C GLY A 158 4.52 10.56 -8.66
N SER A 159 5.08 9.47 -8.13
CA SER A 159 5.77 8.43 -8.92
C SER A 159 4.87 7.24 -9.29
N SER A 160 3.64 7.18 -8.79
CA SER A 160 2.70 6.11 -9.13
C SER A 160 2.07 6.36 -10.51
N GLU A 161 1.84 5.30 -11.28
CA GLU A 161 1.24 5.37 -12.61
C GLU A 161 -0.25 5.75 -12.54
N VAL A 162 -0.96 5.25 -11.53
CA VAL A 162 -2.37 5.57 -11.29
C VAL A 162 -2.56 5.88 -9.80
N VAL A 163 -3.29 6.96 -9.53
CA VAL A 163 -3.70 7.35 -8.18
C VAL A 163 -5.21 7.23 -8.08
N VAL A 164 -5.67 6.55 -7.07
CA VAL A 164 -7.09 6.34 -6.80
C VAL A 164 -7.47 7.08 -5.54
N ALA A 165 -8.24 8.13 -5.65
CA ALA A 165 -8.82 8.84 -4.51
C ALA A 165 -10.06 8.10 -3.99
N ALA A 166 -10.19 7.95 -2.68
CA ALA A 166 -11.33 7.26 -2.06
C ALA A 166 -12.68 7.95 -2.34
N ASP A 167 -12.66 9.27 -2.51
CA ASP A 167 -13.82 10.10 -2.80
C ASP A 167 -13.39 11.44 -3.45
N ASP A 168 -14.37 12.26 -3.82
CA ASP A 168 -14.14 13.56 -4.47
C ASP A 168 -13.43 14.57 -3.56
N ALA A 169 -13.61 14.50 -2.24
CA ALA A 169 -12.92 15.38 -1.30
C ALA A 169 -11.43 15.05 -1.24
N VAL A 170 -11.07 13.77 -1.22
CA VAL A 170 -9.68 13.31 -1.32
C VAL A 170 -9.09 13.67 -2.68
N ALA A 171 -9.84 13.48 -3.78
CA ALA A 171 -9.40 13.89 -5.10
C ALA A 171 -9.09 15.39 -5.17
N ALA A 172 -9.95 16.21 -4.57
CA ALA A 172 -9.72 17.65 -4.47
C ALA A 172 -8.48 18.01 -3.62
N ALA A 173 -8.28 17.30 -2.50
CA ALA A 173 -7.11 17.52 -1.63
C ALA A 173 -5.79 17.10 -2.30
N LEU A 174 -5.83 16.06 -3.16
CA LEU A 174 -4.66 15.61 -3.91
C LEU A 174 -4.20 16.61 -4.97
N ARG A 175 -5.12 17.38 -5.54
CA ARG A 175 -4.81 18.44 -6.53
C ARG A 175 -4.02 19.54 -5.88
N GLY A 176 -2.81 19.78 -6.33
CA GLY A 176 -1.93 20.82 -5.83
C GLY A 176 -0.72 20.27 -5.06
N PRO A 177 -0.79 20.11 -3.73
CA PRO A 177 0.42 19.78 -2.97
C PRO A 177 0.95 18.35 -3.21
N TRP A 178 0.08 17.39 -3.61
CA TRP A 178 0.42 15.98 -3.71
C TRP A 178 0.68 15.49 -5.14
N LEU A 179 -0.10 15.94 -6.10
CA LEU A 179 -0.01 15.49 -7.49
C LEU A 179 0.64 16.50 -8.45
N GLY A 180 0.68 17.78 -8.05
CA GLY A 180 1.05 18.86 -8.97
C GLY A 180 -0.01 19.13 -10.05
N SER A 181 0.15 20.22 -10.79
CA SER A 181 -0.82 20.70 -11.81
C SER A 181 -0.89 19.82 -13.07
N GLU A 182 0.11 18.98 -13.33
CA GLU A 182 0.16 18.16 -14.53
C GLU A 182 -0.64 16.84 -14.43
N ALA A 183 -0.91 16.35 -13.21
CA ALA A 183 -1.58 15.07 -13.03
C ALA A 183 -3.04 15.05 -13.47
N ASP A 184 -3.74 16.20 -13.38
CA ASP A 184 -5.11 16.33 -13.91
C ASP A 184 -5.15 16.24 -15.44
N ALA A 185 -4.10 16.70 -16.13
CA ALA A 185 -4.01 16.67 -17.59
C ALA A 185 -3.72 15.26 -18.15
N THR A 186 -3.17 14.37 -17.32
CA THR A 186 -2.76 13.02 -17.75
C THR A 186 -3.78 11.93 -17.44
N GLY A 187 -4.90 12.24 -16.78
CA GLY A 187 -5.91 11.25 -16.38
C GLY A 187 -5.39 10.23 -15.34
N ARG A 188 -4.32 10.55 -14.61
CA ARG A 188 -3.70 9.65 -13.63
C ARG A 188 -4.51 9.49 -12.33
N CYS A 189 -5.42 10.41 -12.05
CA CYS A 189 -6.23 10.39 -10.85
C CYS A 189 -7.63 9.91 -11.13
N GLU A 190 -8.07 8.89 -10.40
CA GLU A 190 -9.41 8.31 -10.45
C GLU A 190 -10.09 8.45 -9.09
N THR A 191 -11.41 8.43 -9.05
CA THR A 191 -12.17 8.52 -7.80
C THR A 191 -13.06 7.30 -7.64
N TRP A 192 -12.74 6.43 -6.66
CA TRP A 192 -13.62 5.34 -6.24
C TRP A 192 -13.22 4.77 -4.87
N ALA A 193 -14.22 4.35 -4.09
CA ALA A 193 -14.02 3.71 -2.80
C ALA A 193 -13.66 2.23 -2.93
N ILE A 194 -12.87 1.71 -1.99
CA ILE A 194 -12.62 0.28 -1.84
C ILE A 194 -13.84 -0.37 -1.16
N ASP A 195 -14.74 -0.92 -1.97
CA ASP A 195 -15.96 -1.63 -1.57
C ASP A 195 -15.98 -3.08 -2.07
N ALA A 196 -17.14 -3.73 -1.99
CA ALA A 196 -17.30 -5.12 -2.44
C ALA A 196 -17.06 -5.32 -3.97
N THR A 197 -17.15 -4.26 -4.78
CA THR A 197 -16.91 -4.28 -6.23
C THR A 197 -15.50 -3.84 -6.61
N ALA A 198 -14.64 -3.59 -5.61
CA ALA A 198 -13.33 -3.00 -5.84
C ALA A 198 -12.40 -3.90 -6.68
N ALA A 199 -12.58 -5.22 -6.67
CA ALA A 199 -11.70 -6.12 -7.42
C ALA A 199 -11.69 -5.83 -8.93
N GLU A 200 -12.85 -5.58 -9.55
CA GLU A 200 -12.95 -5.22 -10.96
C GLU A 200 -12.29 -3.87 -11.24
N ARG A 201 -12.48 -2.89 -10.34
CA ARG A 201 -11.88 -1.56 -10.44
C ARG A 201 -10.36 -1.63 -10.24
N ILE A 202 -9.88 -2.42 -9.29
CA ILE A 202 -8.45 -2.71 -9.11
C ILE A 202 -7.87 -3.32 -10.39
N ALA A 203 -8.52 -4.32 -10.95
CA ALA A 203 -8.09 -4.97 -12.18
C ALA A 203 -8.00 -3.96 -13.35
N ALA A 204 -9.00 -3.09 -13.49
CA ALA A 204 -9.02 -2.06 -14.51
C ALA A 204 -7.91 -1.00 -14.31
N ALA A 205 -7.71 -0.52 -13.08
CA ALA A 205 -6.65 0.43 -12.75
C ALA A 205 -5.25 -0.18 -13.00
N CYS A 206 -5.04 -1.43 -12.62
CA CYS A 206 -3.81 -2.17 -12.92
C CYS A 206 -3.57 -2.31 -14.44
N GLY A 207 -4.63 -2.56 -15.22
CA GLY A 207 -4.56 -2.61 -16.68
C GLY A 207 -4.10 -1.27 -17.28
N ARG A 208 -4.61 -0.14 -16.77
CA ARG A 208 -4.18 1.20 -17.21
C ARG A 208 -2.73 1.50 -16.84
N ALA A 209 -2.31 1.13 -15.64
CA ALA A 209 -0.92 1.31 -15.21
C ALA A 209 0.06 0.56 -16.13
N LEU A 210 -0.31 -0.65 -16.55
CA LEU A 210 0.48 -1.42 -17.51
C LEU A 210 0.51 -0.77 -18.90
N ALA A 211 -0.63 -0.29 -19.40
CA ALA A 211 -0.71 0.38 -20.70
C ALA A 211 0.12 1.67 -20.71
N SER A 212 0.01 2.47 -19.66
CA SER A 212 0.82 3.69 -19.51
C SER A 212 2.32 3.43 -19.59
N ARG A 213 2.82 2.35 -18.97
CA ARG A 213 4.25 1.96 -19.04
C ARG A 213 4.69 1.49 -20.42
N ARG A 214 3.80 0.92 -21.19
CA ARG A 214 4.09 0.44 -22.56
C ARG A 214 4.01 1.54 -23.61
N GLY A 215 3.52 2.73 -23.25
CA GLY A 215 3.29 3.83 -24.17
C GLY A 215 2.07 3.60 -25.08
N GLU A 216 1.12 2.78 -24.65
CA GLU A 216 -0.12 2.45 -25.36
C GLU A 216 -1.24 3.45 -25.07
#